data_87140ec8afb7015bec1cc98d39f4f52d
#
_entry.id   87140ec8afb7015bec1cc98d39f4f52d
#
_cell.length_a   1.000
_cell.length_b   1.000
_cell.length_c   1.000
_cell.angle_alpha   90.00
_cell.angle_beta   90.00
_cell.angle_gamma   90.00
#
_symmetry.space_group_name_H-M   'P 1'
#
loop_
_entity.id
_entity.type
_entity.pdbx_description
1 polymer ?
#
loop_
_entity_poly.entity_id
_entity_poly.type
_entity_poly.pdbx_seq_one_letter_code
_entity_poly.pdbx_strand_id
1 'polypeptide(L)'
;MKNSLIIVFYFSLLAGANLEKQLSVAGNNRIEIERAINDVPIEQSPGMEWLITHMPDEDLKTLSAEFLLNNCNLAYEVRSNTPWESDIPEEIFFNSILPYANLNERRDEWREDFQNKFASIVKNAKSPYEVAVLLNHQIYEKVGVIYSTDRAKANQSPYESIDAGMASCTGLSILLVDACRSVGVPARFVGTPLWYNNTGNHSWVEIWDNGWHFTGAAEPTGNKLNETWFSELAGNATKGDMTYGIFAATWDKSDIYFPMDWLPGIKMYGAIDVTDRYKIRDIPAGELVPIRIRALDPSGLRRAVKVTVTGEDNFIFEGVSKGESCDANDHLTVMLPKGKTFTVKSTSDVQMVDVAKEYIVDLSAREIDN
;
A
#
# COMPACT_ATOMS: atom_id res chain seq x y z
N MET A 1 -4.60 35.07 30.43
CA MET A 1 -5.81 34.24 30.59
C MET A 1 -6.98 34.59 29.67
N LYS A 2 -7.12 35.82 29.13
CA LYS A 2 -8.24 36.15 28.20
C LYS A 2 -8.08 35.63 26.77
N ASN A 3 -6.85 35.42 26.28
CA ASN A 3 -6.61 34.98 24.91
C ASN A 3 -6.84 33.47 24.68
N SER A 4 -6.71 32.61 25.70
CA SER A 4 -6.92 31.18 25.58
C SER A 4 -8.42 30.80 25.42
N LEU A 5 -9.31 31.55 26.06
CA LEU A 5 -10.75 31.30 25.98
C LEU A 5 -11.34 31.65 24.59
N ILE A 6 -10.78 32.66 23.92
CA ILE A 6 -11.24 33.10 22.61
C ILE A 6 -10.82 32.07 21.53
N ILE A 7 -9.64 31.47 21.66
CA ILE A 7 -9.13 30.46 20.73
C ILE A 7 -9.96 29.19 20.82
N VAL A 8 -10.29 28.71 22.01
CA VAL A 8 -11.12 27.51 22.22
C VAL A 8 -12.54 27.71 21.66
N PHE A 9 -13.13 28.92 21.82
CA PHE A 9 -14.44 29.23 21.28
C PHE A 9 -14.46 29.33 19.74
N TYR A 10 -13.38 29.80 19.13
CA TYR A 10 -13.25 29.87 17.67
C TYR A 10 -13.04 28.49 17.05
N PHE A 11 -12.28 27.58 17.68
CA PHE A 11 -12.10 26.20 17.26
C PHE A 11 -13.41 25.40 17.34
N SER A 12 -14.18 25.56 18.41
CA SER A 12 -15.47 24.86 18.55
C SER A 12 -16.53 25.35 17.52
N LEU A 13 -16.51 26.62 17.16
CA LEU A 13 -17.39 27.18 16.12
C LEU A 13 -17.02 26.72 14.70
N LEU A 14 -15.73 26.59 14.40
CA LEU A 14 -15.25 26.09 13.10
C LEU A 14 -15.48 24.58 12.94
N ALA A 15 -15.28 23.81 14.00
CA ALA A 15 -15.59 22.37 14.03
C ALA A 15 -17.09 22.14 13.82
N GLY A 16 -17.96 22.89 14.53
CA GLY A 16 -19.40 22.82 14.37
C GLY A 16 -19.87 23.21 12.95
N ALA A 17 -19.26 24.20 12.31
CA ALA A 17 -19.58 24.61 10.94
C ALA A 17 -19.16 23.55 9.89
N ASN A 18 -18.02 22.89 10.10
CA ASN A 18 -17.60 21.78 9.24
C ASN A 18 -18.53 20.58 9.36
N LEU A 19 -18.93 20.23 10.58
CA LEU A 19 -19.83 19.11 10.85
C LEU A 19 -21.19 19.34 10.23
N GLU A 20 -21.79 20.54 10.38
CA GLU A 20 -23.07 20.89 9.77
C GLU A 20 -23.04 20.85 8.23
N LYS A 21 -21.89 21.21 7.64
CA LYS A 21 -21.68 21.05 6.19
C LYS A 21 -21.78 19.57 5.79
N GLN A 22 -21.11 18.66 6.52
CA GLN A 22 -21.14 17.23 6.23
C GLN A 22 -22.52 16.61 6.46
N LEU A 23 -23.25 17.03 7.48
CA LEU A 23 -24.64 16.66 7.70
C LEU A 23 -25.55 17.09 6.55
N SER A 24 -25.27 18.23 5.93
CA SER A 24 -25.96 18.66 4.72
C SER A 24 -25.64 17.79 3.50
N VAL A 25 -24.38 17.36 3.35
CA VAL A 25 -23.94 16.45 2.27
C VAL A 25 -24.56 15.07 2.43
N ALA A 26 -24.72 14.58 3.66
CA ALA A 26 -25.33 13.28 3.95
C ALA A 26 -26.79 13.16 3.43
N GLY A 27 -27.51 14.28 3.26
CA GLY A 27 -28.86 14.31 2.68
C GLY A 27 -29.84 13.40 3.43
N ASN A 28 -30.37 12.37 2.75
CA ASN A 28 -31.31 11.42 3.36
C ASN A 28 -30.68 10.54 4.46
N ASN A 29 -29.38 10.39 4.47
CA ASN A 29 -28.62 9.62 5.47
C ASN A 29 -28.25 10.45 6.71
N ARG A 30 -28.63 11.72 6.76
CA ARG A 30 -28.33 12.65 7.86
C ARG A 30 -28.64 12.04 9.25
N ILE A 31 -29.73 11.31 9.38
CA ILE A 31 -30.14 10.69 10.66
C ILE A 31 -29.11 9.69 11.15
N GLU A 32 -28.55 8.88 10.26
CA GLU A 32 -27.48 7.90 10.62
C GLU A 32 -26.21 8.62 11.05
N ILE A 33 -25.80 9.68 10.37
CA ILE A 33 -24.61 10.45 10.73
C ILE A 33 -24.82 11.18 12.07
N GLU A 34 -25.98 11.82 12.29
CA GLU A 34 -26.32 12.45 13.58
C GLU A 34 -26.34 11.42 14.73
N ARG A 35 -26.86 10.21 14.49
CA ARG A 35 -26.87 9.14 15.45
C ARG A 35 -25.43 8.68 15.79
N ALA A 36 -24.55 8.53 14.80
CA ALA A 36 -23.14 8.20 15.05
C ALA A 36 -22.43 9.25 15.94
N ILE A 37 -22.70 10.54 15.70
CA ILE A 37 -22.16 11.64 16.51
C ILE A 37 -22.70 11.62 17.96
N ASN A 38 -24.00 11.36 18.13
CA ASN A 38 -24.66 11.46 19.44
C ASN A 38 -24.42 10.23 20.33
N ASP A 39 -24.29 9.03 19.72
CA ASP A 39 -24.20 7.76 20.45
C ASP A 39 -22.73 7.34 20.71
N VAL A 40 -21.74 8.00 20.09
CA VAL A 40 -20.32 7.70 20.33
C VAL A 40 -19.93 8.07 21.77
N PRO A 41 -19.13 7.23 22.48
CA PRO A 41 -18.58 7.59 23.79
C PRO A 41 -17.81 8.91 23.73
N ILE A 42 -17.91 9.71 24.79
CA ILE A 42 -17.35 11.07 24.83
C ILE A 42 -15.83 11.10 24.56
N GLU A 43 -15.10 10.10 25.02
CA GLU A 43 -13.66 9.95 24.78
C GLU A 43 -13.30 9.61 23.35
N GLN A 44 -14.25 9.12 22.56
CA GLN A 44 -14.09 8.78 21.14
C GLN A 44 -14.67 9.86 20.22
N SER A 45 -15.38 10.85 20.77
CA SER A 45 -16.01 11.92 19.98
C SER A 45 -15.03 12.65 19.03
N PRO A 46 -13.79 12.95 19.43
CA PRO A 46 -12.83 13.59 18.51
C PRO A 46 -12.54 12.75 17.26
N GLY A 47 -12.44 11.42 17.42
CA GLY A 47 -12.23 10.50 16.30
C GLY A 47 -13.46 10.39 15.39
N MET A 48 -14.67 10.31 15.97
CA MET A 48 -15.90 10.29 15.17
C MET A 48 -16.10 11.59 14.37
N GLU A 49 -15.89 12.73 14.99
CA GLU A 49 -15.94 14.02 14.30
C GLU A 49 -14.90 14.11 13.18
N TRP A 50 -13.69 13.61 13.44
CA TRP A 50 -12.64 13.55 12.43
C TRP A 50 -13.06 12.67 11.25
N LEU A 51 -13.55 11.45 11.49
CA LEU A 51 -14.05 10.55 10.43
C LEU A 51 -15.11 11.24 9.57
N ILE A 52 -16.15 11.79 10.19
CA ILE A 52 -17.27 12.42 9.48
C ILE A 52 -16.81 13.64 8.67
N THR A 53 -15.83 14.39 9.15
CA THR A 53 -15.32 15.58 8.46
C THR A 53 -14.32 15.28 7.35
N HIS A 54 -13.80 14.04 7.25
CA HIS A 54 -12.78 13.62 6.29
C HIS A 54 -13.21 12.48 5.38
N MET A 55 -14.31 11.75 5.70
CA MET A 55 -14.80 10.68 4.84
C MET A 55 -15.31 11.22 3.50
N PRO A 56 -15.32 10.38 2.44
CA PRO A 56 -15.90 10.73 1.15
C PRO A 56 -17.39 11.05 1.23
N ASP A 57 -17.88 11.95 0.36
CA ASP A 57 -19.29 12.33 0.28
C ASP A 57 -20.23 11.14 0.08
N GLU A 58 -19.79 10.10 -0.64
CA GLU A 58 -20.60 8.90 -0.87
C GLU A 58 -20.77 8.08 0.40
N ASP A 59 -19.74 8.01 1.23
CA ASP A 59 -19.79 7.32 2.52
C ASP A 59 -20.73 8.05 3.50
N LEU A 60 -20.75 9.39 3.49
CA LEU A 60 -21.73 10.19 4.24
C LEU A 60 -23.18 9.86 3.85
N LYS A 61 -23.44 9.54 2.59
CA LYS A 61 -24.79 9.26 2.06
C LYS A 61 -25.24 7.82 2.29
N THR A 62 -24.33 6.89 2.61
CA THR A 62 -24.60 5.45 2.56
C THR A 62 -24.27 4.68 3.83
N LEU A 63 -23.29 5.11 4.64
CA LEU A 63 -22.88 4.37 5.83
C LEU A 63 -23.87 4.52 6.99
N SER A 64 -24.10 3.43 7.69
CA SER A 64 -24.95 3.43 8.90
C SER A 64 -24.21 3.95 10.13
N ALA A 65 -24.95 4.43 11.11
CA ALA A 65 -24.40 4.76 12.42
C ALA A 65 -23.72 3.56 13.09
N GLU A 66 -24.31 2.37 12.96
CA GLU A 66 -23.75 1.14 13.53
C GLU A 66 -22.36 0.82 12.96
N PHE A 67 -22.18 0.91 11.62
CA PHE A 67 -20.88 0.74 10.98
C PHE A 67 -19.84 1.72 11.54
N LEU A 68 -20.17 3.00 11.62
CA LEU A 68 -19.28 4.05 12.10
C LEU A 68 -18.92 3.89 13.58
N LEU A 69 -19.92 3.60 14.42
CA LEU A 69 -19.74 3.39 15.86
C LEU A 69 -18.87 2.16 16.13
N ASN A 70 -19.16 1.04 15.46
CA ASN A 70 -18.37 -0.18 15.60
C ASN A 70 -16.92 0.03 15.17
N ASN A 71 -16.69 0.64 14.00
CA ASN A 71 -15.34 0.94 13.53
C ASN A 71 -14.58 1.84 14.50
N CYS A 72 -15.22 2.92 14.99
CA CYS A 72 -14.60 3.86 15.91
C CYS A 72 -14.24 3.18 17.23
N ASN A 73 -15.20 2.45 17.84
CA ASN A 73 -14.99 1.74 19.09
C ASN A 73 -13.82 0.75 19.01
N LEU A 74 -13.80 -0.11 17.99
CA LEU A 74 -12.73 -1.10 17.80
C LEU A 74 -11.36 -0.45 17.54
N ALA A 75 -11.31 0.70 16.85
CA ALA A 75 -10.07 1.42 16.63
C ALA A 75 -9.50 2.01 17.94
N TYR A 76 -10.36 2.58 18.79
CA TYR A 76 -9.94 3.10 20.09
C TYR A 76 -9.58 1.96 21.07
N GLU A 77 -10.33 0.87 21.05
CA GLU A 77 -10.05 -0.30 21.87
C GLU A 77 -8.68 -0.91 21.53
N VAL A 78 -8.38 -1.14 20.28
CA VAL A 78 -7.09 -1.71 19.89
C VAL A 78 -5.94 -0.75 20.21
N ARG A 79 -6.12 0.57 20.04
CA ARG A 79 -5.12 1.57 20.42
C ARG A 79 -4.76 1.43 21.91
N SER A 80 -5.75 1.44 22.80
CA SER A 80 -5.53 1.38 24.26
C SER A 80 -4.95 0.05 24.74
N ASN A 81 -5.03 -1.01 23.95
CA ASN A 81 -4.55 -2.34 24.30
C ASN A 81 -3.16 -2.67 23.71
N THR A 82 -2.53 -1.77 22.96
CA THR A 82 -1.19 -1.99 22.39
C THR A 82 -0.10 -1.42 23.29
N PRO A 83 1.06 -2.11 23.41
CA PRO A 83 2.17 -1.62 24.25
C PRO A 83 2.85 -0.35 23.70
N TRP A 84 2.56 0.06 22.47
CA TRP A 84 3.10 1.25 21.80
C TRP A 84 2.07 2.39 21.68
N GLU A 85 0.97 2.37 22.42
CA GLU A 85 -0.07 3.41 22.39
C GLU A 85 0.51 4.82 22.53
N SER A 86 1.42 5.00 23.54
CA SER A 86 2.03 6.30 23.83
C SER A 86 2.93 6.86 22.73
N ASP A 87 3.39 5.98 21.82
CA ASP A 87 4.35 6.33 20.76
C ASP A 87 3.64 6.71 19.46
N ILE A 88 2.28 6.62 19.43
CA ILE A 88 1.46 6.98 18.27
C ILE A 88 0.86 8.37 18.46
N PRO A 89 1.34 9.39 17.71
CA PRO A 89 0.72 10.70 17.68
C PRO A 89 -0.76 10.63 17.29
N GLU A 90 -1.57 11.55 17.81
CA GLU A 90 -3.02 11.54 17.58
C GLU A 90 -3.36 11.71 16.10
N GLU A 91 -2.65 12.55 15.36
CA GLU A 91 -2.80 12.73 13.92
C GLU A 91 -2.48 11.45 13.13
N ILE A 92 -1.51 10.65 13.61
CA ILE A 92 -1.19 9.36 13.01
C ILE A 92 -2.30 8.35 13.31
N PHE A 93 -2.84 8.33 14.52
CA PHE A 93 -3.98 7.49 14.86
C PHE A 93 -5.19 7.80 13.97
N PHE A 94 -5.57 9.07 13.87
CA PHE A 94 -6.74 9.48 13.08
C PHE A 94 -6.60 9.13 11.62
N ASN A 95 -5.44 9.35 11.03
CA ASN A 95 -5.25 9.16 9.58
C ASN A 95 -4.83 7.73 9.18
N SER A 96 -4.31 6.92 10.12
CA SER A 96 -3.65 5.65 9.77
C SER A 96 -4.07 4.43 10.58
N ILE A 97 -4.94 4.58 11.60
CA ILE A 97 -5.59 3.47 12.31
C ILE A 97 -7.11 3.59 12.21
N LEU A 98 -7.66 4.77 12.50
CA LEU A 98 -9.08 5.02 12.61
C LEU A 98 -9.88 4.79 11.30
N PRO A 99 -9.37 5.11 10.09
CA PRO A 99 -10.12 4.94 8.85
C PRO A 99 -10.51 3.48 8.59
N TYR A 100 -11.74 3.27 8.14
CA TYR A 100 -12.34 1.98 7.81
C TYR A 100 -12.01 1.50 6.39
N ALA A 101 -11.38 2.35 5.59
CA ALA A 101 -10.98 2.07 4.23
C ALA A 101 -9.67 2.79 3.87
N ASN A 102 -9.10 2.44 2.74
CA ASN A 102 -7.86 3.04 2.22
C ASN A 102 -8.14 4.04 1.10
N LEU A 103 -8.87 3.59 0.09
CA LEU A 103 -9.28 4.34 -1.09
C LEU A 103 -10.76 4.03 -1.41
N ASN A 104 -11.06 3.74 -2.69
CA ASN A 104 -12.42 3.51 -3.18
C ASN A 104 -12.83 2.02 -3.26
N GLU A 105 -12.20 1.15 -2.49
CA GLU A 105 -12.64 -0.23 -2.32
C GLU A 105 -14.01 -0.31 -1.62
N ARG A 106 -14.69 -1.44 -1.77
CA ARG A 106 -15.94 -1.72 -1.04
C ARG A 106 -15.72 -1.56 0.47
N ARG A 107 -16.70 -0.99 1.19
CA ARG A 107 -16.67 -0.83 2.64
C ARG A 107 -17.04 -2.14 3.32
N ASP A 108 -16.05 -2.82 3.91
CA ASP A 108 -16.21 -4.09 4.63
C ASP A 108 -16.07 -3.85 6.15
N GLU A 109 -16.82 -4.62 6.96
CA GLU A 109 -16.68 -4.63 8.43
C GLU A 109 -15.57 -5.60 8.86
N TRP A 110 -14.35 -5.34 8.41
CA TRP A 110 -13.22 -6.25 8.56
C TRP A 110 -12.55 -6.22 9.94
N ARG A 111 -12.71 -5.14 10.71
CA ARG A 111 -11.84 -4.81 11.85
C ARG A 111 -11.89 -5.86 12.95
N GLU A 112 -13.07 -6.25 13.43
CA GLU A 112 -13.23 -7.26 14.49
C GLU A 112 -12.76 -8.65 14.03
N ASP A 113 -13.16 -9.05 12.84
CA ASP A 113 -12.79 -10.34 12.27
C ASP A 113 -11.27 -10.45 12.08
N PHE A 114 -10.61 -9.41 11.58
CA PHE A 114 -9.16 -9.38 11.40
C PHE A 114 -8.42 -9.34 12.72
N GLN A 115 -8.91 -8.59 13.72
CA GLN A 115 -8.35 -8.61 15.06
C GLN A 115 -8.37 -10.04 15.62
N ASN A 116 -9.49 -10.72 15.55
CA ASN A 116 -9.63 -12.10 16.01
C ASN A 116 -8.74 -13.07 15.24
N LYS A 117 -8.65 -12.94 13.92
CA LYS A 117 -7.84 -13.81 13.06
C LYS A 117 -6.34 -13.62 13.26
N PHE A 118 -5.89 -12.38 13.45
CA PHE A 118 -4.47 -12.03 13.40
C PHE A 118 -3.82 -11.79 14.75
N ALA A 119 -4.59 -11.59 15.83
CA ALA A 119 -4.05 -11.39 17.18
C ALA A 119 -3.02 -12.45 17.61
N SER A 120 -3.24 -13.72 17.25
CA SER A 120 -2.32 -14.80 17.58
C SER A 120 -0.97 -14.70 16.88
N ILE A 121 -0.92 -14.12 15.66
CA ILE A 121 0.31 -13.92 14.88
C ILE A 121 1.21 -12.90 15.58
N VAL A 122 0.60 -11.83 16.12
CA VAL A 122 1.31 -10.66 16.65
C VAL A 122 1.47 -10.67 18.17
N LYS A 123 0.98 -11.69 18.86
CA LYS A 123 0.92 -11.77 20.33
C LYS A 123 2.23 -11.45 21.05
N ASN A 124 3.35 -11.79 20.46
CA ASN A 124 4.68 -11.61 21.07
C ASN A 124 5.49 -10.45 20.46
N ALA A 125 4.92 -9.74 19.50
CA ALA A 125 5.56 -8.59 18.87
C ALA A 125 5.67 -7.43 19.87
N LYS A 126 6.76 -6.68 19.76
CA LYS A 126 7.11 -5.61 20.71
C LYS A 126 7.06 -4.23 20.08
N SER A 127 6.87 -4.15 18.78
CA SER A 127 6.78 -2.89 18.05
C SER A 127 5.89 -3.02 16.81
N PRO A 128 5.37 -1.90 16.29
CA PRO A 128 4.69 -1.83 15.00
C PRO A 128 5.49 -2.45 13.85
N TYR A 129 6.81 -2.25 13.85
CA TYR A 129 7.72 -2.85 12.87
C TYR A 129 7.65 -4.38 12.86
N GLU A 130 7.81 -5.01 14.03
CA GLU A 130 7.73 -6.47 14.16
C GLU A 130 6.35 -7.01 13.76
N VAL A 131 5.28 -6.32 14.14
CA VAL A 131 3.90 -6.68 13.75
C VAL A 131 3.74 -6.71 12.23
N ALA A 132 4.18 -5.65 11.54
CA ALA A 132 4.04 -5.54 10.09
C ALA A 132 4.81 -6.66 9.37
N VAL A 133 6.03 -6.99 9.84
CA VAL A 133 6.81 -8.10 9.30
C VAL A 133 6.06 -9.43 9.47
N LEU A 134 5.56 -9.73 10.67
CA LEU A 134 4.86 -10.97 10.96
C LEU A 134 3.56 -11.11 10.15
N LEU A 135 2.79 -10.03 10.05
CA LEU A 135 1.57 -10.02 9.25
C LEU A 135 1.86 -10.26 7.77
N ASN A 136 2.83 -9.53 7.21
CA ASN A 136 3.18 -9.67 5.79
C ASN A 136 3.62 -11.09 5.41
N HIS A 137 4.27 -11.81 6.34
CA HIS A 137 4.66 -13.20 6.12
C HIS A 137 3.50 -14.21 6.21
N GLN A 138 2.45 -13.93 6.99
CA GLN A 138 1.52 -14.98 7.39
C GLN A 138 0.06 -14.78 6.96
N ILE A 139 -0.39 -13.53 6.77
CA ILE A 139 -1.83 -13.29 6.56
C ILE A 139 -2.34 -13.87 5.25
N TYR A 140 -1.57 -13.78 4.17
CA TYR A 140 -2.01 -14.19 2.83
C TYR A 140 -2.24 -15.70 2.74
N GLU A 141 -1.33 -16.50 3.29
CA GLU A 141 -1.53 -17.94 3.41
C GLU A 141 -2.73 -18.25 4.33
N LYS A 142 -2.84 -17.53 5.46
CA LYS A 142 -3.91 -17.76 6.45
C LYS A 142 -5.31 -17.48 5.89
N VAL A 143 -5.45 -16.50 4.99
CA VAL A 143 -6.74 -16.16 4.36
C VAL A 143 -6.89 -16.71 2.94
N GLY A 144 -5.88 -17.41 2.41
CA GLY A 144 -5.91 -18.07 1.12
C GLY A 144 -5.88 -17.12 -0.07
N VAL A 145 -5.19 -15.96 0.02
CA VAL A 145 -5.12 -14.95 -1.04
C VAL A 145 -3.73 -14.94 -1.67
N ILE A 146 -3.67 -14.99 -3.00
CA ILE A 146 -2.43 -14.89 -3.77
C ILE A 146 -2.48 -13.70 -4.73
N TYR A 147 -1.31 -13.24 -5.19
CA TYR A 147 -1.25 -12.31 -6.31
C TYR A 147 -1.71 -12.98 -7.59
N SER A 148 -2.58 -12.32 -8.36
CA SER A 148 -2.99 -12.77 -9.68
C SER A 148 -3.41 -11.62 -10.58
N THR A 149 -3.11 -11.74 -11.86
CA THR A 149 -3.64 -10.88 -12.92
C THR A 149 -5.09 -11.18 -13.27
N ASP A 150 -5.59 -12.38 -12.90
CA ASP A 150 -6.96 -12.83 -13.17
C ASP A 150 -8.00 -12.29 -12.17
N ARG A 151 -7.56 -11.41 -11.25
CA ARG A 151 -8.46 -10.70 -10.31
C ARG A 151 -9.53 -9.91 -11.04
N ALA A 152 -10.71 -9.80 -10.44
CA ALA A 152 -11.86 -9.12 -11.05
C ALA A 152 -11.66 -7.60 -11.24
N LYS A 153 -10.94 -6.95 -10.31
CA LYS A 153 -10.62 -5.51 -10.33
C LYS A 153 -9.35 -5.21 -9.51
N ALA A 154 -8.75 -4.05 -9.71
CA ALA A 154 -7.53 -3.66 -9.00
C ALA A 154 -7.77 -3.45 -7.50
N ASN A 155 -8.78 -2.67 -7.13
CA ASN A 155 -9.12 -2.22 -5.79
C ASN A 155 -10.11 -3.14 -5.08
N GLN A 156 -9.84 -4.45 -5.06
CA GLN A 156 -10.65 -5.38 -4.27
C GLN A 156 -10.56 -5.04 -2.78
N SER A 157 -11.72 -5.04 -2.10
CA SER A 157 -11.78 -4.95 -0.65
C SER A 157 -11.20 -6.22 0.00
N PRO A 158 -10.96 -6.23 1.33
CA PRO A 158 -10.47 -7.42 2.01
C PRO A 158 -11.29 -8.67 1.73
N TYR A 159 -12.61 -8.59 1.87
CA TYR A 159 -13.46 -9.77 1.63
C TYR A 159 -13.63 -10.12 0.16
N GLU A 160 -13.62 -9.15 -0.77
CA GLU A 160 -13.57 -9.47 -2.19
C GLU A 160 -12.29 -10.22 -2.56
N SER A 161 -11.16 -9.89 -1.93
CA SER A 161 -9.88 -10.59 -2.15
C SER A 161 -9.90 -11.99 -1.56
N ILE A 162 -10.45 -12.15 -0.35
CA ILE A 162 -10.58 -13.45 0.35
C ILE A 162 -11.55 -14.37 -0.41
N ASP A 163 -12.71 -13.87 -0.81
CA ASP A 163 -13.73 -14.64 -1.54
C ASP A 163 -13.20 -15.11 -2.90
N ALA A 164 -12.41 -14.28 -3.58
CA ALA A 164 -11.80 -14.62 -4.86
C ALA A 164 -10.55 -15.51 -4.72
N GLY A 165 -9.92 -15.59 -3.55
CA GLY A 165 -8.63 -16.25 -3.32
C GLY A 165 -7.46 -15.56 -4.03
N MET A 166 -7.67 -14.37 -4.60
CA MET A 166 -6.65 -13.65 -5.37
C MET A 166 -6.88 -12.14 -5.36
N ALA A 167 -5.80 -11.38 -5.53
CA ALA A 167 -5.85 -9.92 -5.65
C ALA A 167 -4.68 -9.37 -6.49
N SER A 168 -4.78 -8.08 -6.86
CA SER A 168 -3.68 -7.28 -7.38
C SER A 168 -2.74 -6.82 -6.26
N CYS A 169 -1.62 -6.15 -6.60
CA CYS A 169 -0.81 -5.44 -5.60
C CYS A 169 -1.64 -4.42 -4.80
N THR A 170 -2.63 -3.77 -5.41
CA THR A 170 -3.55 -2.85 -4.73
C THR A 170 -4.41 -3.59 -3.70
N GLY A 171 -5.09 -4.67 -4.09
CA GLY A 171 -5.93 -5.45 -3.17
C GLY A 171 -5.13 -6.12 -2.05
N LEU A 172 -3.93 -6.64 -2.35
CA LEU A 172 -3.01 -7.17 -1.33
C LEU A 172 -2.56 -6.08 -0.35
N SER A 173 -2.28 -4.87 -0.84
CA SER A 173 -1.90 -3.74 0.02
C SER A 173 -3.05 -3.27 0.91
N ILE A 174 -4.28 -3.20 0.38
CA ILE A 174 -5.49 -2.90 1.17
C ILE A 174 -5.62 -3.93 2.31
N LEU A 175 -5.52 -5.23 1.99
CA LEU A 175 -5.61 -6.30 2.98
C LEU A 175 -4.55 -6.18 4.10
N LEU A 176 -3.31 -5.85 3.75
CA LEU A 176 -2.23 -5.68 4.74
C LEU A 176 -2.41 -4.41 5.58
N VAL A 177 -2.83 -3.29 4.99
CA VAL A 177 -3.13 -2.06 5.75
C VAL A 177 -4.22 -2.34 6.77
N ASP A 178 -5.32 -2.97 6.36
CA ASP A 178 -6.45 -3.26 7.24
C ASP A 178 -6.08 -4.29 8.33
N ALA A 179 -5.26 -5.28 7.99
CA ALA A 179 -4.69 -6.21 8.98
C ALA A 179 -3.81 -5.49 10.02
N CYS A 180 -2.94 -4.57 9.61
CA CYS A 180 -2.14 -3.75 10.51
C CYS A 180 -3.03 -2.89 11.42
N ARG A 181 -3.99 -2.18 10.84
CA ARG A 181 -4.94 -1.32 11.59
C ARG A 181 -5.77 -2.11 12.59
N SER A 182 -6.17 -3.34 12.27
CA SER A 182 -6.96 -4.20 13.16
C SER A 182 -6.23 -4.60 14.44
N VAL A 183 -4.91 -4.57 14.43
CA VAL A 183 -4.06 -4.91 15.59
C VAL A 183 -3.30 -3.69 16.14
N GLY A 184 -3.75 -2.48 15.81
CA GLY A 184 -3.25 -1.23 16.37
C GLY A 184 -1.93 -0.73 15.81
N VAL A 185 -1.58 -1.13 14.60
CA VAL A 185 -0.42 -0.60 13.87
C VAL A 185 -0.88 0.45 12.86
N PRO A 186 -0.39 1.70 12.94
CA PRO A 186 -0.72 2.71 11.95
C PRO A 186 -0.16 2.30 10.59
N ALA A 187 -1.03 2.21 9.60
CA ALA A 187 -0.67 1.81 8.25
C ALA A 187 -1.43 2.62 7.21
N ARG A 188 -0.78 2.85 6.05
CA ARG A 188 -1.36 3.56 4.93
C ARG A 188 -0.98 2.95 3.60
N PHE A 189 -1.84 3.15 2.64
CA PHE A 189 -1.66 2.73 1.27
C PHE A 189 -0.71 3.68 0.54
N VAL A 190 0.22 3.12 -0.22
CA VAL A 190 1.19 3.89 -1.03
C VAL A 190 1.23 3.30 -2.43
N GLY A 191 1.49 4.15 -3.44
CA GLY A 191 1.66 3.67 -4.80
C GLY A 191 2.29 4.70 -5.72
N THR A 192 2.67 4.21 -6.89
CA THR A 192 3.10 5.01 -8.05
C THR A 192 2.25 4.63 -9.26
N PRO A 193 1.71 5.61 -10.00
CA PRO A 193 0.94 5.32 -11.21
C PRO A 193 1.77 4.69 -12.32
N LEU A 194 3.05 5.06 -12.41
CA LEU A 194 3.96 4.52 -13.42
C LEU A 194 5.41 4.64 -12.93
N TRP A 195 6.17 3.57 -13.08
CA TRP A 195 7.60 3.63 -12.84
C TRP A 195 8.31 4.57 -13.85
N TYR A 196 9.40 5.21 -13.41
CA TYR A 196 10.18 6.16 -14.21
C TYR A 196 10.62 5.61 -15.59
N ASN A 197 10.74 4.30 -15.73
CA ASN A 197 11.13 3.59 -16.93
C ASN A 197 9.94 3.00 -17.72
N ASN A 198 8.72 3.40 -17.41
CA ASN A 198 7.46 2.97 -18.03
C ASN A 198 7.18 1.45 -17.96
N THR A 199 7.68 0.77 -16.94
CA THR A 199 7.52 -0.70 -16.80
C THR A 199 6.31 -1.12 -16.00
N GLY A 200 5.39 -0.23 -15.71
CA GLY A 200 4.14 -0.49 -14.98
C GLY A 200 4.00 0.37 -13.73
N ASN A 201 2.98 0.09 -12.97
CA ASN A 201 2.64 0.72 -11.68
C ASN A 201 2.93 -0.23 -10.53
N HIS A 202 2.83 0.24 -9.30
CA HIS A 202 2.85 -0.62 -8.12
C HIS A 202 2.16 0.04 -6.92
N SER A 203 1.66 -0.82 -6.02
CA SER A 203 1.10 -0.41 -4.75
C SER A 203 1.69 -1.24 -3.62
N TRP A 204 1.92 -0.60 -2.48
CA TRP A 204 2.50 -1.21 -1.29
C TRP A 204 2.02 -0.53 -0.01
N VAL A 205 2.65 -0.82 1.12
CA VAL A 205 2.23 -0.36 2.44
C VAL A 205 3.35 0.42 3.13
N GLU A 206 3.01 1.53 3.76
CA GLU A 206 3.81 2.17 4.79
C GLU A 206 3.18 1.97 6.16
N ILE A 207 3.99 1.66 7.17
CA ILE A 207 3.60 1.57 8.58
C ILE A 207 4.38 2.59 9.41
N TRP A 208 3.79 3.02 10.53
CA TRP A 208 4.45 3.95 11.46
C TRP A 208 5.04 3.20 12.67
N ASP A 209 6.34 3.38 12.86
CA ASP A 209 7.08 3.01 14.08
C ASP A 209 8.18 4.05 14.31
N ASN A 210 7.87 5.13 15.05
CA ASN A 210 8.74 6.31 15.23
C ASN A 210 9.22 6.95 13.90
N GLY A 211 8.48 6.72 12.83
CA GLY A 211 8.74 7.10 11.45
C GLY A 211 8.06 6.13 10.48
N TRP A 212 7.98 6.51 9.21
CA TRP A 212 7.38 5.67 8.19
C TRP A 212 8.38 4.63 7.65
N HIS A 213 7.96 3.38 7.63
CA HIS A 213 8.67 2.24 7.07
C HIS A 213 7.79 1.58 6.00
N PHE A 214 8.38 1.01 4.96
CA PHE A 214 7.63 0.43 3.86
C PHE A 214 7.93 -1.05 3.61
N THR A 215 6.95 -1.75 3.03
CA THR A 215 7.07 -3.15 2.57
C THR A 215 6.11 -3.42 1.42
N GLY A 216 6.52 -4.25 0.47
CA GLY A 216 5.60 -4.79 -0.53
C GLY A 216 4.64 -5.78 0.11
N ALA A 217 3.37 -5.69 -0.22
CA ALA A 217 2.31 -6.56 0.31
C ALA A 217 2.38 -7.95 -0.34
N ALA A 218 2.45 -9.01 0.45
CA ALA A 218 2.77 -10.39 0.05
C ALA A 218 4.18 -10.56 -0.55
N GLU A 219 5.06 -9.60 -0.34
CA GLU A 219 6.42 -9.55 -0.91
C GLU A 219 7.46 -9.28 0.20
N PRO A 220 7.49 -10.06 1.30
CA PRO A 220 8.40 -9.79 2.40
C PRO A 220 9.85 -10.02 2.00
N THR A 221 10.75 -9.12 2.41
CA THR A 221 12.20 -9.26 2.25
C THR A 221 12.83 -9.70 3.59
N GLY A 222 12.80 -11.00 3.85
CA GLY A 222 13.19 -11.53 5.16
C GLY A 222 12.40 -10.84 6.28
N ASN A 223 13.05 -10.49 7.37
CA ASN A 223 12.45 -9.77 8.50
C ASN A 223 12.74 -8.26 8.47
N LYS A 224 12.86 -7.68 7.27
CA LYS A 224 13.24 -6.28 7.09
C LYS A 224 12.12 -5.49 6.40
N LEU A 225 11.91 -4.26 6.86
CA LEU A 225 11.21 -3.21 6.16
C LEU A 225 12.22 -2.28 5.47
N ASN A 226 11.75 -1.43 4.57
CA ASN A 226 12.56 -0.51 3.75
C ASN A 226 13.52 -1.19 2.76
N GLU A 227 13.39 -2.48 2.56
CA GLU A 227 14.08 -3.26 1.56
C GLU A 227 13.04 -4.04 0.76
N THR A 228 12.96 -3.83 -0.55
CA THR A 228 11.97 -4.46 -1.43
C THR A 228 12.56 -4.66 -2.82
N TRP A 229 11.95 -5.52 -3.61
CA TRP A 229 12.35 -5.77 -4.99
C TRP A 229 12.24 -4.51 -5.88
N PHE A 230 11.41 -3.54 -5.49
CA PHE A 230 11.20 -2.29 -6.24
C PHE A 230 12.01 -1.10 -5.69
N SER A 231 12.94 -1.30 -4.76
CA SER A 231 13.69 -0.21 -4.12
C SER A 231 14.41 0.68 -5.13
N GLU A 232 15.03 0.10 -6.16
CA GLU A 232 15.69 0.87 -7.22
C GLU A 232 14.68 1.63 -8.10
N LEU A 233 13.55 1.00 -8.44
CA LEU A 233 12.49 1.67 -9.21
C LEU A 233 11.93 2.87 -8.45
N ALA A 234 11.63 2.67 -7.17
CA ALA A 234 11.15 3.72 -6.29
C ALA A 234 12.18 4.84 -6.07
N GLY A 235 13.46 4.47 -5.95
CA GLY A 235 14.56 5.41 -5.78
C GLY A 235 14.76 6.37 -6.96
N ASN A 236 14.32 5.99 -8.16
CA ASN A 236 14.36 6.80 -9.36
C ASN A 236 13.04 7.56 -9.66
N ALA A 237 12.06 7.49 -8.77
CA ALA A 237 10.81 8.23 -8.89
C ALA A 237 11.04 9.75 -8.90
N THR A 238 10.16 10.50 -9.57
CA THR A 238 10.29 11.96 -9.75
C THR A 238 9.33 12.70 -8.82
N LYS A 239 9.89 13.41 -7.84
CA LYS A 239 9.10 14.24 -6.91
C LYS A 239 8.31 15.32 -7.63
N GLY A 240 7.05 15.51 -7.22
CA GLY A 240 6.15 16.51 -7.81
C GLY A 240 5.53 16.09 -9.14
N ASP A 241 5.90 14.94 -9.69
CA ASP A 241 5.32 14.42 -10.93
C ASP A 241 4.19 13.45 -10.63
N MET A 242 2.96 13.77 -11.07
CA MET A 242 1.76 12.97 -10.80
C MET A 242 1.76 11.62 -11.51
N THR A 243 2.66 11.39 -12.46
CA THR A 243 2.81 10.13 -13.19
C THR A 243 3.92 9.27 -12.60
N TYR A 244 5.09 9.88 -12.32
CA TYR A 244 6.31 9.19 -11.93
C TYR A 244 6.68 9.39 -10.44
N GLY A 245 5.85 10.07 -9.67
CA GLY A 245 6.01 10.24 -8.23
C GLY A 245 5.46 9.07 -7.42
N ILE A 246 5.77 9.08 -6.13
CA ILE A 246 5.25 8.13 -5.16
C ILE A 246 4.34 8.85 -4.17
N PHE A 247 3.13 8.35 -4.02
CA PHE A 247 2.08 8.98 -3.24
C PHE A 247 1.57 8.06 -2.14
N ALA A 248 1.46 8.59 -0.93
CA ALA A 248 0.74 7.95 0.17
C ALA A 248 -0.69 8.50 0.23
N ALA A 249 -1.67 7.62 0.33
CA ALA A 249 -3.05 8.03 0.55
C ALA A 249 -3.21 8.68 1.93
N THR A 250 -4.04 9.72 2.00
CA THR A 250 -4.40 10.39 3.24
C THR A 250 -5.87 10.78 3.21
N TRP A 251 -6.51 10.74 4.37
CA TRP A 251 -7.85 11.26 4.57
C TRP A 251 -7.85 12.73 4.99
N ASP A 252 -6.67 13.25 5.38
CA ASP A 252 -6.50 14.67 5.61
C ASP A 252 -6.69 15.48 4.33
N LYS A 253 -7.06 16.74 4.49
CA LYS A 253 -7.14 17.68 3.37
C LYS A 253 -5.77 17.85 2.74
N SER A 254 -5.71 17.68 1.42
CA SER A 254 -4.50 17.83 0.63
C SER A 254 -4.77 18.60 -0.66
N ASP A 255 -3.76 19.32 -1.13
CA ASP A 255 -3.81 20.02 -2.42
C ASP A 255 -3.67 19.07 -3.62
N ILE A 256 -3.21 17.83 -3.38
CA ILE A 256 -3.09 16.78 -4.41
C ILE A 256 -3.98 15.60 -4.06
N TYR A 257 -4.45 14.90 -5.10
CA TYR A 257 -5.28 13.71 -4.94
C TYR A 257 -4.48 12.45 -5.29
N PHE A 258 -4.78 11.36 -4.60
CA PHE A 258 -4.15 10.07 -4.87
C PHE A 258 -4.44 9.65 -6.32
N PRO A 259 -3.41 9.41 -7.14
CA PRO A 259 -3.58 9.06 -8.54
C PRO A 259 -3.95 7.58 -8.68
N MET A 260 -5.24 7.30 -8.77
CA MET A 260 -5.76 5.95 -9.00
C MET A 260 -5.70 5.62 -10.50
N ASP A 261 -4.75 4.78 -10.92
CA ASP A 261 -4.60 4.34 -12.31
C ASP A 261 -5.80 3.51 -12.80
N TRP A 262 -6.46 2.75 -11.91
CA TRP A 262 -7.69 2.01 -12.20
C TRP A 262 -8.95 2.88 -12.29
N LEU A 263 -8.88 4.17 -11.92
CA LEU A 263 -9.98 5.13 -12.00
C LEU A 263 -9.46 6.54 -12.33
N PRO A 264 -8.91 6.74 -13.54
CA PRO A 264 -8.24 8.00 -13.91
C PRO A 264 -9.16 9.21 -13.81
N GLY A 265 -8.61 10.31 -13.31
CA GLY A 265 -9.28 11.61 -13.24
C GLY A 265 -10.23 11.79 -12.04
N ILE A 266 -10.46 10.78 -11.24
CA ILE A 266 -11.26 10.90 -10.01
C ILE A 266 -10.43 11.51 -8.88
N LYS A 267 -10.94 12.59 -8.31
CA LYS A 267 -10.32 13.36 -7.22
C LYS A 267 -11.14 13.12 -5.95
N MET A 268 -10.86 12.01 -5.27
CA MET A 268 -11.65 11.61 -4.09
C MET A 268 -10.80 11.61 -2.81
N TYR A 269 -9.64 10.98 -2.84
CA TYR A 269 -8.76 10.86 -1.68
C TYR A 269 -7.57 11.79 -1.79
N GLY A 270 -7.18 12.40 -0.69
CA GLY A 270 -5.95 13.19 -0.60
C GLY A 270 -4.70 12.33 -0.77
N ALA A 271 -3.62 12.97 -1.15
CA ALA A 271 -2.32 12.33 -1.25
C ALA A 271 -1.21 13.17 -0.61
N ILE A 272 -0.18 12.50 -0.15
CA ILE A 272 1.09 13.09 0.26
C ILE A 272 2.15 12.58 -0.71
N ASP A 273 2.89 13.50 -1.36
CA ASP A 273 4.06 13.11 -2.15
C ASP A 273 5.18 12.66 -1.19
N VAL A 274 5.46 11.37 -1.20
CA VAL A 274 6.46 10.72 -0.33
C VAL A 274 7.71 10.29 -1.10
N THR A 275 7.87 10.72 -2.34
CA THR A 275 8.95 10.31 -3.26
C THR A 275 10.35 10.42 -2.65
N ASP A 276 10.63 11.50 -1.91
CA ASP A 276 11.95 11.69 -1.29
C ASP A 276 12.32 10.61 -0.24
N ARG A 277 11.34 9.87 0.27
CA ARG A 277 11.58 8.79 1.24
C ARG A 277 12.25 7.57 0.61
N TYR A 278 12.09 7.40 -0.69
CA TYR A 278 12.53 6.24 -1.46
C TYR A 278 13.85 6.46 -2.19
N LYS A 279 14.61 7.52 -1.85
CA LYS A 279 15.90 7.78 -2.50
C LYS A 279 16.82 6.57 -2.45
N ILE A 280 17.53 6.34 -3.54
CA ILE A 280 18.47 5.22 -3.70
C ILE A 280 19.50 5.27 -2.56
N ARG A 281 19.64 4.15 -1.87
CA ARG A 281 20.73 3.93 -0.91
C ARG A 281 21.85 3.18 -1.62
N ASP A 282 23.11 3.46 -1.25
CA ASP A 282 24.23 2.67 -1.74
C ASP A 282 24.09 1.22 -1.28
N ILE A 283 23.99 0.29 -2.24
CA ILE A 283 23.99 -1.14 -1.98
C ILE A 283 25.45 -1.61 -1.86
N PRO A 284 25.89 -2.25 -0.74
CA PRO A 284 27.24 -2.75 -0.60
C PRO A 284 27.64 -3.77 -1.68
N ALA A 285 28.93 -3.83 -2.01
CA ALA A 285 29.44 -4.82 -2.93
C ALA A 285 29.23 -6.25 -2.38
N GLY A 286 28.78 -7.19 -3.23
CA GLY A 286 28.49 -8.58 -2.85
C GLY A 286 27.09 -8.83 -2.32
N GLU A 287 26.31 -7.81 -1.96
CA GLU A 287 24.87 -7.99 -1.69
C GLU A 287 24.12 -8.37 -2.97
N LEU A 288 23.06 -9.15 -2.78
CA LEU A 288 22.21 -9.58 -3.90
C LEU A 288 21.31 -8.44 -4.38
N VAL A 289 21.28 -8.25 -5.69
CA VAL A 289 20.50 -7.24 -6.39
C VAL A 289 19.53 -7.93 -7.35
N PRO A 290 18.25 -7.54 -7.39
CA PRO A 290 17.31 -8.09 -8.35
C PRO A 290 17.59 -7.56 -9.75
N ILE A 291 17.83 -8.47 -10.67
CA ILE A 291 17.90 -8.20 -12.13
C ILE A 291 16.64 -8.76 -12.74
N ARG A 292 15.84 -7.90 -13.34
CA ARG A 292 14.61 -8.28 -14.05
C ARG A 292 14.89 -8.43 -15.53
N ILE A 293 14.29 -9.43 -16.14
CA ILE A 293 14.55 -9.78 -17.53
C ILE A 293 13.24 -9.76 -18.29
N ARG A 294 13.21 -9.01 -19.39
CA ARG A 294 12.12 -9.00 -20.37
C ARG A 294 12.66 -9.46 -21.71
N ALA A 295 11.83 -10.06 -22.52
CA ALA A 295 12.11 -10.29 -23.92
C ALA A 295 11.08 -9.51 -24.74
N LEU A 296 11.53 -8.65 -25.63
CA LEU A 296 10.69 -7.76 -26.41
C LEU A 296 10.81 -8.09 -27.90
N ASP A 297 9.67 -8.19 -28.58
CA ASP A 297 9.65 -8.30 -30.02
C ASP A 297 9.92 -6.95 -30.71
N PRO A 298 10.05 -6.90 -32.05
CA PRO A 298 10.30 -5.66 -32.77
C PRO A 298 9.20 -4.59 -32.60
N SER A 299 8.00 -4.96 -32.18
CA SER A 299 6.92 -4.02 -31.87
C SER A 299 6.94 -3.53 -30.43
N GLY A 300 7.86 -4.03 -29.58
CA GLY A 300 8.00 -3.70 -28.17
C GLY A 300 7.10 -4.50 -27.22
N LEU A 301 6.38 -5.49 -27.72
CA LEU A 301 5.54 -6.36 -26.91
C LEU A 301 6.36 -7.45 -26.20
N ARG A 302 6.02 -7.76 -24.98
CA ARG A 302 6.71 -8.79 -24.18
C ARG A 302 6.38 -10.19 -24.68
N ARG A 303 7.41 -11.04 -24.74
CA ARG A 303 7.32 -12.45 -25.16
C ARG A 303 7.80 -13.38 -24.05
N ALA A 304 7.11 -14.50 -23.91
CA ALA A 304 7.52 -15.57 -23.00
C ALA A 304 8.56 -16.45 -23.70
N VAL A 305 9.85 -16.24 -23.38
CA VAL A 305 10.96 -17.02 -23.97
C VAL A 305 11.84 -17.59 -22.87
N LYS A 306 12.47 -18.74 -23.16
CA LYS A 306 13.46 -19.34 -22.23
C LYS A 306 14.68 -18.44 -22.11
N VAL A 307 15.07 -18.14 -20.86
CA VAL A 307 16.24 -17.33 -20.51
C VAL A 307 17.19 -18.16 -19.65
N THR A 308 18.48 -18.08 -19.94
CA THR A 308 19.54 -18.66 -19.13
C THR A 308 20.46 -17.52 -18.68
N VAL A 309 20.78 -17.48 -17.39
CA VAL A 309 21.78 -16.56 -16.82
C VAL A 309 22.96 -17.37 -16.32
N THR A 310 24.16 -17.05 -16.77
CA THR A 310 25.39 -17.74 -16.38
C THR A 310 26.43 -16.74 -15.84
N GLY A 311 27.25 -17.18 -14.89
CA GLY A 311 28.29 -16.35 -14.28
C GLY A 311 29.50 -17.18 -13.87
N GLU A 312 30.39 -16.57 -13.09
CA GLU A 312 31.52 -17.25 -12.47
C GLU A 312 31.06 -18.36 -11.51
N ASP A 313 31.98 -19.20 -11.08
CA ASP A 313 31.75 -20.29 -10.11
C ASP A 313 30.66 -21.29 -10.55
N ASN A 314 30.49 -21.49 -11.85
CA ASN A 314 29.45 -22.35 -12.46
C ASN A 314 28.00 -21.92 -12.12
N PHE A 315 27.78 -20.63 -11.83
CA PHE A 315 26.43 -20.12 -11.61
C PHE A 315 25.58 -20.31 -12.87
N ILE A 316 24.45 -20.96 -12.74
CA ILE A 316 23.45 -21.13 -13.78
C ILE A 316 22.07 -20.90 -13.19
N PHE A 317 21.28 -20.04 -13.83
CA PHE A 317 19.87 -19.86 -13.54
C PHE A 317 19.09 -19.97 -14.84
N GLU A 318 17.97 -20.68 -14.82
CA GLU A 318 17.06 -20.82 -15.96
C GLU A 318 15.64 -20.39 -15.59
N GLY A 319 14.96 -19.72 -16.49
CA GLY A 319 13.58 -19.29 -16.31
C GLY A 319 12.92 -18.94 -17.64
N VAL A 320 11.66 -18.50 -17.57
CA VAL A 320 10.89 -18.04 -18.73
C VAL A 320 10.46 -16.60 -18.49
N SER A 321 10.79 -15.69 -19.43
CA SER A 321 10.33 -14.31 -19.36
C SER A 321 8.82 -14.22 -19.47
N LYS A 322 8.22 -13.15 -18.94
CA LYS A 322 6.77 -12.97 -18.94
C LYS A 322 6.29 -12.36 -20.26
N GLY A 323 5.19 -12.89 -20.78
CA GLY A 323 4.54 -12.40 -22.01
C GLY A 323 3.64 -11.18 -21.74
N GLU A 324 3.04 -10.66 -22.82
CA GLU A 324 2.19 -9.47 -22.78
C GLU A 324 0.91 -9.62 -21.96
N SER A 325 0.40 -10.83 -21.82
CA SER A 325 -0.79 -11.13 -21.01
C SER A 325 -0.56 -11.10 -19.50
N CYS A 326 0.71 -11.06 -19.06
CA CYS A 326 1.07 -10.95 -17.65
C CYS A 326 1.01 -9.49 -17.17
N ASP A 327 0.87 -9.30 -15.86
CA ASP A 327 0.96 -7.96 -15.24
C ASP A 327 2.26 -7.25 -15.63
N ALA A 328 2.21 -5.93 -15.81
CA ALA A 328 3.37 -5.14 -16.24
C ALA A 328 4.56 -5.24 -15.27
N ASN A 329 4.30 -5.48 -14.00
CA ASN A 329 5.33 -5.66 -12.96
C ASN A 329 5.80 -7.12 -12.80
N ASP A 330 5.13 -8.08 -13.43
CA ASP A 330 5.55 -9.49 -13.38
C ASP A 330 6.70 -9.71 -14.38
N HIS A 331 7.89 -9.92 -13.85
CA HIS A 331 9.13 -10.12 -14.60
C HIS A 331 9.80 -11.42 -14.18
N LEU A 332 10.57 -12.01 -15.10
CA LEU A 332 11.56 -13.00 -14.70
C LEU A 332 12.65 -12.30 -13.90
N THR A 333 12.75 -12.59 -12.60
CA THR A 333 13.70 -11.94 -11.71
C THR A 333 14.73 -12.93 -11.21
N VAL A 334 16.01 -12.54 -11.26
CA VAL A 334 17.14 -13.28 -10.68
C VAL A 334 17.91 -12.38 -9.71
N MET A 335 18.26 -12.92 -8.53
CA MET A 335 19.05 -12.21 -7.52
C MET A 335 20.54 -12.45 -7.78
N LEU A 336 21.28 -11.41 -8.15
CA LEU A 336 22.70 -11.49 -8.51
C LEU A 336 23.58 -10.60 -7.60
N PRO A 337 24.79 -11.03 -7.22
CA PRO A 337 25.69 -10.25 -6.39
C PRO A 337 26.20 -9.01 -7.10
N LYS A 338 26.10 -7.84 -6.44
CA LYS A 338 26.66 -6.57 -6.91
C LYS A 338 28.17 -6.66 -7.12
N GLY A 339 28.65 -6.10 -8.21
CA GLY A 339 30.07 -6.04 -8.56
C GLY A 339 30.55 -7.23 -9.39
N LYS A 340 29.67 -8.15 -9.79
CA LYS A 340 29.98 -9.27 -10.69
C LYS A 340 29.31 -9.10 -12.06
N THR A 341 29.87 -9.76 -13.09
CA THR A 341 29.36 -9.77 -14.46
C THR A 341 28.70 -11.11 -14.76
N PHE A 342 27.55 -11.08 -15.42
CA PHE A 342 26.80 -12.25 -15.83
C PHE A 342 26.43 -12.19 -17.30
N THR A 343 26.27 -13.35 -17.93
CA THR A 343 25.71 -13.46 -19.28
C THR A 343 24.25 -13.83 -19.20
N VAL A 344 23.38 -13.02 -19.77
CA VAL A 344 21.93 -13.25 -19.89
C VAL A 344 21.64 -13.61 -21.34
N LYS A 345 21.04 -14.77 -21.58
CA LYS A 345 20.87 -15.36 -22.91
C LYS A 345 19.43 -15.84 -23.12
N SER A 346 18.86 -15.54 -24.28
CA SER A 346 17.67 -16.19 -24.87
C SER A 346 18.06 -16.93 -26.15
N THR A 347 17.06 -17.50 -26.85
CA THR A 347 17.25 -18.08 -28.20
C THR A 347 17.73 -17.07 -29.22
N SER A 348 17.36 -15.80 -29.05
CA SER A 348 17.53 -14.75 -30.06
C SER A 348 18.55 -13.66 -29.67
N ASP A 349 18.94 -13.59 -28.39
CA ASP A 349 19.80 -12.49 -27.88
C ASP A 349 20.73 -12.97 -26.76
N VAL A 350 21.88 -12.29 -26.65
CA VAL A 350 22.87 -12.53 -25.59
C VAL A 350 23.44 -11.20 -25.13
N GLN A 351 23.32 -10.91 -23.84
CA GLN A 351 23.86 -9.68 -23.24
C GLN A 351 24.77 -9.99 -22.06
N MET A 352 25.82 -9.20 -21.90
CA MET A 352 26.65 -9.17 -20.69
C MET A 352 26.12 -8.09 -19.76
N VAL A 353 25.94 -8.43 -18.50
CA VAL A 353 25.32 -7.61 -17.47
C VAL A 353 26.28 -7.42 -16.32
N ASP A 354 26.76 -6.19 -16.14
CA ASP A 354 27.57 -5.80 -14.97
C ASP A 354 26.61 -5.38 -13.84
N VAL A 355 26.53 -6.17 -12.80
CA VAL A 355 25.59 -5.94 -11.70
C VAL A 355 26.09 -4.81 -10.81
N ALA A 356 25.74 -3.57 -11.13
CA ALA A 356 26.05 -2.39 -10.33
C ALA A 356 24.90 -2.03 -9.37
N LYS A 357 23.66 -2.17 -9.84
CA LYS A 357 22.43 -1.85 -9.16
C LYS A 357 21.29 -2.69 -9.76
N GLU A 358 20.10 -2.59 -9.19
CA GLU A 358 18.88 -3.13 -9.81
C GLU A 358 18.60 -2.48 -11.16
N TYR A 359 18.24 -3.27 -12.16
CA TYR A 359 17.73 -2.78 -13.44
C TYR A 359 17.02 -3.88 -14.26
N ILE A 360 16.45 -3.47 -15.39
CA ILE A 360 15.77 -4.38 -16.29
C ILE A 360 16.68 -4.64 -17.50
N VAL A 361 16.86 -5.91 -17.82
CA VAL A 361 17.54 -6.38 -19.04
C VAL A 361 16.48 -6.66 -20.09
N ASP A 362 16.52 -5.93 -21.18
CA ASP A 362 15.65 -6.12 -22.34
C ASP A 362 16.36 -6.96 -23.40
N LEU A 363 15.95 -8.22 -23.55
CA LEU A 363 16.41 -9.10 -24.60
C LEU A 363 15.54 -8.95 -25.85
N SER A 364 16.16 -9.04 -27.02
CA SER A 364 15.40 -9.13 -28.26
C SER A 364 14.77 -10.50 -28.42
N ALA A 365 13.47 -10.57 -28.74
CA ALA A 365 12.75 -11.79 -29.10
C ALA A 365 12.30 -11.77 -30.56
N ARG A 366 12.30 -12.93 -31.24
CA ARG A 366 11.72 -13.09 -32.58
C ARG A 366 10.26 -13.50 -32.47
N GLU A 367 9.46 -13.20 -33.48
CA GLU A 367 8.02 -13.59 -33.53
C GLU A 367 7.77 -15.10 -33.41
N ILE A 368 8.82 -15.91 -33.58
CA ILE A 368 8.73 -17.40 -33.65
C ILE A 368 9.18 -18.09 -32.35
N ASP A 369 9.59 -17.32 -31.33
CA ASP A 369 10.06 -17.86 -30.03
C ASP A 369 8.86 -18.16 -29.09
N ASN A 370 7.89 -18.96 -29.57
CA ASN A 370 6.73 -19.43 -28.79
C ASN A 370 6.97 -20.82 -28.21
#